data_5a84984773567be7101879ac1c9ce510
#
_entry.id   5a84984773567be7101879ac1c9ce510
#
_cell.length_a   1.000
_cell.length_b   1.000
_cell.length_c   1.000
_cell.angle_alpha   90.00
_cell.angle_beta   90.00
_cell.angle_gamma   90.00
#
_symmetry.space_group_name_H-M   'P 1'
#
loop_
_entity.id
_entity.type
_entity.pdbx_description
1 polymer ?
#
loop_
_entity_poly.entity_id
_entity_poly.type
_entity_poly.pdbx_seq_one_letter_code
_entity_poly.pdbx_strand_id
1 'polypeptide(L)'
;KAFCRTSATDTEVSGVTIEEGTKILCVLGSANTDPEVWENSYKYDVTRRTIGHLALGVGVHNCVGQTLARAEITALVSSLTELVKIIKPKGVATWKPNNAMRSLASLPIILET
;
A
#
# COMPACT_ATOMS: atom_id res chain seq x y z
N LYS A 1 1.81 2.61 -5.90
CA LYS A 1 0.42 3.08 -6.03
C LYS A 1 0.43 4.60 -6.09
N ALA A 2 -0.19 5.18 -7.11
CA ALA A 2 -0.25 6.62 -7.31
C ALA A 2 -1.65 7.03 -7.80
N PHE A 3 -2.04 8.27 -7.50
CA PHE A 3 -3.27 8.90 -8.00
C PHE A 3 -2.95 10.28 -8.54
N CYS A 4 -3.69 10.71 -9.56
CA CYS A 4 -3.63 12.09 -10.04
C CYS A 4 -4.66 12.95 -9.29
N ARG A 5 -4.29 14.20 -9.06
CA ARG A 5 -5.15 15.27 -8.57
C ARG A 5 -4.98 16.49 -9.46
N THR A 6 -5.90 17.42 -9.39
CA THR A 6 -5.79 18.73 -10.02
C THR A 6 -5.93 19.77 -8.91
N SER A 7 -5.05 20.75 -8.87
CA SER A 7 -5.14 21.84 -7.90
C SER A 7 -6.39 22.67 -8.21
N ALA A 8 -7.22 22.90 -7.20
CA ALA A 8 -8.45 23.69 -7.34
C ALA A 8 -8.22 25.20 -7.16
N THR A 9 -7.08 25.57 -6.60
CA THR A 9 -6.63 26.97 -6.38
C THR A 9 -5.11 26.96 -6.34
N ASP A 10 -4.53 28.15 -6.46
CA ASP A 10 -3.09 28.30 -6.17
C ASP A 10 -2.83 27.88 -4.73
N THR A 11 -1.83 27.04 -4.54
CA THR A 11 -1.48 26.51 -3.22
C THR A 11 0.04 26.36 -3.09
N GLU A 12 0.52 26.31 -1.87
CA GLU A 12 1.95 26.11 -1.59
C GLU A 12 2.15 24.76 -0.88
N VAL A 13 3.12 23.99 -1.36
CA VAL A 13 3.53 22.72 -0.73
C VAL A 13 5.05 22.75 -0.58
N SER A 14 5.53 22.75 0.65
CA SER A 14 6.97 22.75 1.00
C SER A 14 7.75 23.87 0.28
N GLY A 15 7.20 25.08 0.22
CA GLY A 15 7.83 26.24 -0.43
C GLY A 15 7.71 26.26 -1.96
N VAL A 16 7.00 25.31 -2.55
CA VAL A 16 6.74 25.25 -3.99
C VAL A 16 5.32 25.69 -4.27
N THR A 17 5.13 26.74 -5.06
CA THR A 17 3.82 27.19 -5.53
C THR A 17 3.29 26.23 -6.60
N ILE A 18 2.07 25.75 -6.41
CA ILE A 18 1.32 24.93 -7.37
C ILE A 18 0.13 25.77 -7.85
N GLU A 19 0.15 26.14 -9.11
CA GLU A 19 -0.90 26.96 -9.71
C GLU A 19 -2.21 26.16 -9.85
N GLU A 20 -3.34 26.88 -9.83
CA GLU A 20 -4.67 26.32 -10.15
C GLU A 20 -4.64 25.57 -11.48
N GLY A 21 -5.31 24.43 -11.56
CA GLY A 21 -5.38 23.58 -12.74
C GLY A 21 -4.17 22.65 -12.91
N THR A 22 -3.11 22.80 -12.12
CA THR A 22 -1.92 21.93 -12.20
C THR A 22 -2.27 20.48 -11.86
N LYS A 23 -1.83 19.55 -12.70
CA LYS A 23 -1.95 18.11 -12.44
C LYS A 23 -0.84 17.62 -11.51
N ILE A 24 -1.22 17.00 -10.42
CA ILE A 24 -0.34 16.51 -9.35
C ILE A 24 -0.40 15.00 -9.31
N LEU A 25 0.75 14.33 -9.37
CA LEU A 25 0.86 12.89 -9.16
C LEU A 25 1.19 12.61 -7.68
N CYS A 26 0.21 12.10 -6.94
CA CYS A 26 0.39 11.69 -5.54
C CYS A 26 0.89 10.25 -5.46
N VAL A 27 2.15 10.05 -5.08
CA VAL A 27 2.79 8.72 -5.00
C VAL A 27 2.63 8.15 -3.59
N LEU A 28 1.51 7.51 -3.29
CA LEU A 28 1.19 6.98 -1.96
C LEU A 28 2.18 5.91 -1.47
N GLY A 29 2.81 5.19 -2.40
CA GLY A 29 3.86 4.22 -2.05
C GLY A 29 5.08 4.91 -1.45
N SER A 30 5.49 6.06 -1.99
CA SER A 30 6.59 6.86 -1.45
C SER A 30 6.24 7.40 -0.06
N ALA A 31 5.07 7.98 0.11
CA ALA A 31 4.63 8.49 1.41
C ALA A 31 4.57 7.40 2.50
N ASN A 32 4.23 6.17 2.15
CA ASN A 32 4.22 5.04 3.09
C ASN A 32 5.62 4.47 3.39
N THR A 33 6.65 4.94 2.71
CA THR A 33 8.05 4.56 2.94
C THR A 33 8.94 5.77 3.21
N ASP A 34 8.35 6.90 3.52
CA ASP A 34 9.06 8.13 3.85
C ASP A 34 9.79 7.98 5.20
N PRO A 35 11.13 8.08 5.23
CA PRO A 35 11.91 7.92 6.47
C PRO A 35 11.70 9.05 7.48
N GLU A 36 11.19 10.22 7.06
CA GLU A 36 10.82 11.31 7.97
C GLU A 36 9.56 11.00 8.77
N VAL A 37 8.72 10.08 8.27
CA VAL A 37 7.45 9.66 8.91
C VAL A 37 7.57 8.27 9.53
N TRP A 38 8.31 7.36 8.88
CA TRP A 38 8.36 5.95 9.23
C TRP A 38 9.79 5.48 9.52
N GLU A 39 10.11 5.24 10.77
CA GLU A 39 11.40 4.66 11.15
C GLU A 39 11.62 3.31 10.47
N ASN A 40 12.82 3.08 9.91
CA ASN A 40 13.14 1.86 9.16
C ASN A 40 12.10 1.50 8.10
N SER A 41 11.64 2.47 7.32
CA SER A 41 10.48 2.43 6.44
C SER A 41 10.48 1.28 5.42
N TYR A 42 11.64 0.79 5.00
CA TYR A 42 11.80 -0.32 4.06
C TYR A 42 11.85 -1.70 4.73
N LYS A 43 11.93 -1.77 6.06
CA LYS A 43 11.89 -3.03 6.79
C LYS A 43 10.45 -3.50 6.95
N TYR A 44 10.16 -4.74 6.54
CA TYR A 44 8.88 -5.37 6.85
C TYR A 44 8.85 -5.71 8.35
N ASP A 45 7.91 -5.14 9.07
CA ASP A 45 7.78 -5.28 10.52
C ASP A 45 6.30 -5.35 10.90
N VAL A 46 5.86 -6.53 11.32
CA VAL A 46 4.46 -6.79 11.73
C VAL A 46 4.08 -6.12 13.05
N THR A 47 5.07 -5.69 13.84
CA THR A 47 4.85 -5.01 15.12
C THR A 47 4.73 -3.50 14.96
N ARG A 48 5.00 -2.99 13.77
CA ARG A 48 4.98 -1.56 13.47
C ARG A 48 3.57 -0.97 13.70
N ARG A 49 3.53 0.15 14.40
CA ARG A 49 2.32 0.98 14.46
C ARG A 49 2.11 1.66 13.11
N THR A 50 1.04 1.31 12.40
CA THR A 50 0.77 1.77 11.03
C THR A 50 -0.35 2.82 10.94
N ILE A 51 -0.69 3.49 12.05
CA ILE A 51 -1.70 4.55 12.05
C ILE A 51 -1.19 5.71 11.19
N GLY A 52 -2.02 6.17 10.25
CA GLY A 52 -1.68 7.25 9.33
C GLY A 52 -1.13 6.79 7.97
N HIS A 53 -0.99 5.48 7.71
CA HIS A 53 -0.61 5.00 6.39
C HIS A 53 -1.67 5.36 5.32
N LEU A 54 -1.21 5.61 4.09
CA LEU A 54 -2.06 6.02 2.97
C LEU A 54 -2.44 4.87 2.03
N ALA A 55 -2.22 3.60 2.42
CA ALA A 55 -2.46 2.45 1.55
C ALA A 55 -3.92 2.30 1.11
N LEU A 56 -4.86 2.73 1.94
CA LEU A 56 -6.30 2.68 1.67
C LEU A 56 -6.93 4.09 1.55
N GLY A 57 -6.11 5.09 1.30
CA GLY A 57 -6.56 6.49 1.23
C GLY A 57 -6.76 7.13 2.60
N VAL A 58 -7.23 8.37 2.62
CA VAL A 58 -7.46 9.18 3.83
C VAL A 58 -8.60 10.18 3.60
N GLY A 59 -9.29 10.57 4.68
CA GLY A 59 -10.36 11.56 4.64
C GLY A 59 -11.50 11.12 3.70
N VAL A 60 -12.01 12.06 2.91
CA VAL A 60 -13.09 11.82 1.94
C VAL A 60 -12.74 10.82 0.84
N HIS A 61 -11.45 10.51 0.67
CA HIS A 61 -10.93 9.53 -0.29
C HIS A 61 -10.62 8.18 0.35
N ASN A 62 -11.04 7.95 1.59
CA ASN A 62 -10.85 6.66 2.24
C ASN A 62 -11.53 5.55 1.44
N CYS A 63 -10.87 4.41 1.33
CA CYS A 63 -11.39 3.27 0.57
C CYS A 63 -12.71 2.77 1.16
N VAL A 64 -13.80 2.82 0.40
CA VAL A 64 -15.11 2.34 0.84
C VAL A 64 -15.10 0.83 1.13
N GLY A 65 -14.27 0.06 0.43
CA GLY A 65 -14.12 -1.39 0.60
C GLY A 65 -13.14 -1.83 1.68
N GLN A 66 -12.54 -0.91 2.44
CA GLN A 66 -11.46 -1.27 3.37
C GLN A 66 -11.88 -2.26 4.46
N THR A 67 -13.11 -2.16 4.96
CA THR A 67 -13.62 -3.07 5.99
C THR A 67 -13.76 -4.49 5.44
N LEU A 68 -14.30 -4.62 4.23
CA LEU A 68 -14.43 -5.91 3.55
C LEU A 68 -13.05 -6.52 3.26
N ALA A 69 -12.15 -5.73 2.66
CA ALA A 69 -10.79 -6.20 2.35
C ALA A 69 -10.03 -6.66 3.61
N ARG A 70 -10.18 -5.95 4.73
CA ARG A 70 -9.59 -6.37 6.01
C ARG A 70 -10.20 -7.67 6.53
N ALA A 71 -11.53 -7.82 6.43
CA ALA A 71 -12.22 -9.04 6.85
C ALA A 71 -11.78 -10.25 6.02
N GLU A 72 -11.69 -10.11 4.70
CA GLU A 72 -11.22 -11.16 3.80
C GLU A 72 -9.77 -11.58 4.10
N ILE A 73 -8.86 -10.61 4.27
CA ILE A 73 -7.46 -10.90 4.60
C ILE A 73 -7.37 -11.56 5.98
N THR A 74 -8.10 -11.08 6.97
CA THR A 74 -8.11 -11.67 8.30
C THR A 74 -8.61 -13.11 8.27
N ALA A 75 -9.72 -13.39 7.60
CA ALA A 75 -10.25 -14.74 7.46
C ALA A 75 -9.25 -15.69 6.77
N LEU A 76 -8.64 -15.22 5.68
CA LEU A 76 -7.63 -16.00 4.96
C LEU A 76 -6.42 -16.31 5.84
N VAL A 77 -5.85 -15.29 6.51
CA VAL A 77 -4.68 -15.47 7.36
C VAL A 77 -5.00 -16.37 8.54
N SER A 78 -6.16 -16.21 9.20
CA SER A 78 -6.58 -17.08 10.30
C SER A 78 -6.67 -18.54 9.85
N SER A 79 -7.34 -18.82 8.73
CA SER A 79 -7.40 -20.18 8.18
C SER A 79 -6.04 -20.75 7.83
N LEU A 80 -5.14 -19.94 7.28
CA LEU A 80 -3.78 -20.38 6.97
C LEU A 80 -2.99 -20.71 8.25
N THR A 81 -3.13 -19.92 9.32
CA THR A 81 -2.42 -20.18 10.58
C THR A 81 -2.90 -21.44 11.31
N GLU A 82 -4.14 -21.88 11.06
CA GLU A 82 -4.68 -23.13 11.59
C GLU A 82 -4.19 -24.37 10.82
N LEU A 83 -4.02 -24.23 9.50
CA LEU A 83 -3.76 -25.36 8.59
C LEU A 83 -2.29 -25.51 8.23
N VAL A 84 -1.51 -24.43 8.29
CA VAL A 84 -0.15 -24.36 7.73
C VAL A 84 0.84 -23.95 8.81
N LYS A 85 1.87 -24.76 9.01
CA LYS A 85 2.97 -24.45 9.95
C LYS A 85 4.03 -23.55 9.31
N ILE A 86 4.33 -23.80 8.05
CA ILE A 86 5.40 -23.09 7.36
C ILE A 86 4.97 -22.74 5.93
N ILE A 87 5.26 -21.51 5.51
CA ILE A 87 5.11 -21.06 4.13
C ILE A 87 6.50 -20.75 3.58
N LYS A 88 6.90 -21.42 2.50
CA LYS A 88 8.21 -21.21 1.84
C LYS A 88 8.01 -20.72 0.41
N PRO A 89 8.85 -19.78 -0.07
CA PRO A 89 8.88 -19.46 -1.50
C PRO A 89 9.28 -20.68 -2.34
N LYS A 90 8.65 -20.87 -3.52
CA LYS A 90 8.95 -21.92 -4.48
C LYS A 90 9.22 -21.34 -5.87
N GLY A 91 10.32 -20.65 -6.04
CA GLY A 91 10.67 -20.04 -7.32
C GLY A 91 10.59 -18.52 -7.31
N VAL A 92 10.46 -17.92 -8.50
CA VAL A 92 10.48 -16.47 -8.68
C VAL A 92 9.07 -15.91 -8.76
N ALA A 93 8.79 -14.92 -7.94
CA ALA A 93 7.56 -14.15 -8.05
C ALA A 93 7.56 -13.33 -9.35
N THR A 94 6.43 -13.26 -10.03
CA THR A 94 6.27 -12.44 -11.22
C THR A 94 5.35 -11.26 -10.96
N TRP A 95 5.66 -10.13 -11.58
CA TRP A 95 4.90 -8.90 -11.40
C TRP A 95 3.88 -8.72 -12.52
N LYS A 96 2.71 -8.20 -12.17
CA LYS A 96 1.71 -7.80 -13.15
C LYS A 96 2.08 -6.41 -13.69
N PRO A 97 2.23 -6.25 -15.02
CA PRO A 97 2.43 -4.92 -15.61
C PRO A 97 1.23 -4.02 -15.31
N ASN A 98 1.46 -2.95 -14.56
CA ASN A 98 0.43 -1.96 -14.25
C ASN A 98 1.09 -0.66 -13.80
N ASN A 99 0.67 0.47 -14.37
CA ASN A 99 1.26 1.77 -14.10
C ASN A 99 0.78 2.42 -12.79
N ALA A 100 -0.38 2.01 -12.28
CA ALA A 100 -0.99 2.60 -11.09
C ALA A 100 -0.83 1.73 -9.82
N MET A 101 -0.84 0.41 -9.99
CA MET A 101 -0.76 -0.52 -8.87
C MET A 101 0.38 -1.53 -9.04
N ARG A 102 1.18 -1.70 -8.01
CA ARG A 102 2.19 -2.76 -7.96
C ARG A 102 1.56 -4.01 -7.33
N SER A 103 1.36 -5.04 -8.13
CA SER A 103 0.81 -6.31 -7.68
C SER A 103 1.54 -7.49 -8.31
N LEU A 104 1.55 -8.62 -7.62
CA LEU A 104 2.08 -9.87 -8.16
C LEU A 104 1.08 -10.48 -9.15
N ALA A 105 1.59 -11.00 -10.25
CA ALA A 105 0.85 -11.88 -11.15
C ALA A 105 0.88 -13.32 -10.62
N SER A 106 2.01 -13.73 -10.01
CA SER A 106 2.18 -15.05 -9.41
C SER A 106 3.18 -14.99 -8.25
N LEU A 107 2.88 -15.73 -7.20
CA LEU A 107 3.77 -15.98 -6.06
C LEU A 107 3.75 -17.49 -5.76
N PRO A 108 4.62 -18.29 -6.39
CA PRO A 108 4.70 -19.73 -6.10
C PRO A 108 5.19 -19.96 -4.66
N ILE A 109 4.45 -20.77 -3.91
CA ILE A 109 4.77 -21.11 -2.52
C ILE A 109 4.61 -22.62 -2.27
N ILE A 110 5.27 -23.12 -1.24
CA ILE A 110 5.06 -24.43 -0.64
C ILE A 110 4.40 -24.21 0.72
N LEU A 111 3.36 -24.99 1.01
CA LEU A 111 2.69 -25.02 2.30
C LEU A 111 3.05 -26.34 3.00
N GLU A 112 3.60 -26.26 4.20
CA GLU A 112 3.86 -27.41 5.07
C GLU A 112 2.82 -27.42 6.21
N THR A 113 2.05 -28.49 6.31
CA THR A 113 1.00 -28.71 7.32
C THR A 113 1.52 -29.41 8.56
#